data_0312ec382a320d2e6dba08bb90155b32
#
_entry.id   0312ec382a320d2e6dba08bb90155b32
#
_cell.length_a   1.000
_cell.length_b   1.000
_cell.length_c   1.000
_cell.angle_alpha   90.00
_cell.angle_beta   90.00
_cell.angle_gamma   90.00
#
_symmetry.space_group_name_H-M   'P 1'
#
loop_
_entity.id
_entity.type
_entity.pdbx_description
1 polymer ?
#
loop_
_entity_poly.entity_id
_entity_poly.type
_entity_poly.pdbx_seq_one_letter_code
_entity_poly.pdbx_strand_id
1 'polypeptide(L)'
;ADEWWDDSGKFRPLHMLNPVRMEFVVGALCDHFGRDSTADSPLKGLKLLDVGCGGGLASEPLNRLGADVTAIDAGEETIAVAATHARQSGLDINYRQCMPETLAAEGLSFDAVISLEVVEHVTDVNQFLDALSALVTPEGCLIMGTINRTIKSLAFAKIAAEYILRWVPAGTHDWNKFVRPSELANGLRPHGLDIKSIKGTVYNLANGDWRLGDDTAVNYLAYFSRQQH
;
A
#
# COMPACT_ATOMS: atom_id res chain seq x y z
N ALA A 1 14.56 -14.80 6.32
CA ALA A 1 14.63 -13.33 6.50
C ALA A 1 15.14 -12.63 5.24
N ASP A 2 16.13 -13.23 4.57
CA ASP A 2 16.87 -12.54 3.48
C ASP A 2 16.08 -12.38 2.19
N GLU A 3 15.09 -13.23 1.91
CA GLU A 3 14.38 -13.21 0.61
C GLU A 3 13.59 -11.91 0.35
N TRP A 4 12.94 -11.32 1.37
CA TRP A 4 12.14 -10.10 1.21
C TRP A 4 13.01 -8.87 0.86
N TRP A 5 14.26 -8.86 1.32
CA TRP A 5 15.18 -7.75 1.15
C TRP A 5 16.28 -8.01 0.11
N ASP A 6 16.21 -9.18 -0.57
CA ASP A 6 17.02 -9.46 -1.74
C ASP A 6 16.41 -8.77 -2.97
N ASP A 7 17.03 -7.66 -3.39
CA ASP A 7 16.62 -6.86 -4.55
C ASP A 7 16.88 -7.56 -5.90
N SER A 8 17.57 -8.69 -5.87
CA SER A 8 17.80 -9.58 -7.03
C SER A 8 16.88 -10.80 -7.02
N GLY A 9 16.21 -11.07 -5.90
CA GLY A 9 15.38 -12.25 -5.65
C GLY A 9 13.95 -12.14 -6.18
N LYS A 10 13.08 -13.00 -5.64
CA LYS A 10 11.67 -13.10 -6.07
C LYS A 10 10.86 -11.82 -5.81
N PHE A 11 11.27 -10.97 -4.87
CA PHE A 11 10.62 -9.70 -4.54
C PHE A 11 11.20 -8.48 -5.29
N ARG A 12 12.15 -8.71 -6.20
CA ARG A 12 12.71 -7.64 -7.05
C ARG A 12 11.66 -6.71 -7.67
N PRO A 13 10.54 -7.21 -8.23
CA PRO A 13 9.52 -6.33 -8.80
C PRO A 13 8.93 -5.35 -7.79
N LEU A 14 8.74 -5.78 -6.53
CA LEU A 14 8.28 -4.90 -5.46
C LEU A 14 9.32 -3.84 -5.10
N HIS A 15 10.60 -4.20 -5.04
CA HIS A 15 11.69 -3.26 -4.83
C HIS A 15 11.76 -2.19 -5.93
N MET A 16 11.60 -2.60 -7.19
CA MET A 16 11.59 -1.66 -8.33
C MET A 16 10.38 -0.72 -8.30
N LEU A 17 9.22 -1.21 -7.84
CA LEU A 17 7.98 -0.44 -7.79
C LEU A 17 7.89 0.47 -6.56
N ASN A 18 8.57 0.10 -5.45
CA ASN A 18 8.42 0.76 -4.17
C ASN A 18 8.77 2.27 -4.17
N PRO A 19 9.84 2.74 -4.86
CA PRO A 19 10.12 4.17 -4.94
C PRO A 19 8.96 5.00 -5.50
N VAL A 20 8.29 4.49 -6.53
CA VAL A 20 7.15 5.17 -7.16
C VAL A 20 5.91 5.13 -6.27
N ARG A 21 5.69 4.03 -5.53
CA ARG A 21 4.65 3.96 -4.50
C ARG A 21 4.89 4.97 -3.40
N MET A 22 6.14 5.08 -2.91
CA MET A 22 6.50 6.03 -1.87
C MET A 22 6.40 7.49 -2.35
N GLU A 23 6.73 7.78 -3.60
CA GLU A 23 6.50 9.09 -4.21
C GLU A 23 5.03 9.52 -4.09
N PHE A 24 4.09 8.61 -4.47
CA PHE A 24 2.66 8.89 -4.35
C PHE A 24 2.20 9.01 -2.89
N VAL A 25 2.61 8.05 -2.04
CA VAL A 25 2.19 7.98 -0.63
C VAL A 25 2.67 9.22 0.13
N VAL A 26 3.97 9.52 0.04
CA VAL A 26 4.57 10.67 0.76
C VAL A 26 4.01 11.99 0.22
N GLY A 27 3.86 12.12 -1.11
CA GLY A 27 3.24 13.30 -1.72
C GLY A 27 1.81 13.52 -1.20
N ALA A 28 0.97 12.48 -1.23
CA ALA A 28 -0.41 12.57 -0.74
C ALA A 28 -0.49 12.89 0.76
N LEU A 29 0.39 12.31 1.59
CA LEU A 29 0.46 12.61 3.02
C LEU A 29 0.91 14.06 3.27
N CYS A 30 1.95 14.52 2.57
CA CYS A 30 2.43 15.89 2.72
C CYS A 30 1.38 16.92 2.30
N ASP A 31 0.72 16.68 1.16
CA ASP A 31 -0.36 17.55 0.69
C ASP A 31 -1.54 17.58 1.67
N HIS A 32 -1.95 16.40 2.20
CA HIS A 32 -3.06 16.28 3.14
C HIS A 32 -2.82 17.01 4.46
N PHE A 33 -1.62 16.87 5.03
CA PHE A 33 -1.27 17.45 6.33
C PHE A 33 -0.52 18.79 6.22
N GLY A 34 -0.45 19.40 5.02
CA GLY A 34 0.19 20.70 4.81
C GLY A 34 1.68 20.69 5.15
N ARG A 35 2.41 19.64 4.75
CA ARG A 35 3.82 19.46 5.08
C ARG A 35 4.72 19.65 3.88
N ASP A 36 5.94 20.10 4.14
CA ASP A 36 6.97 20.22 3.12
C ASP A 36 7.61 18.84 2.86
N SER A 37 7.36 18.28 1.68
CA SER A 37 7.89 16.98 1.27
C SER A 37 9.41 16.97 1.09
N THR A 38 10.06 18.14 1.04
CA THR A 38 11.52 18.28 0.91
C THR A 38 12.23 18.39 2.25
N ALA A 39 11.49 18.44 3.36
CA ALA A 39 12.08 18.45 4.70
C ALA A 39 12.75 17.11 5.05
N ASP A 40 13.73 17.12 5.97
CA ASP A 40 14.44 15.90 6.39
C ASP A 40 13.52 14.85 7.02
N SER A 41 12.43 15.26 7.66
CA SER A 41 11.47 14.40 8.32
C SER A 41 10.03 14.87 8.07
N PRO A 42 9.53 14.78 6.83
CA PRO A 42 8.26 15.36 6.42
C PRO A 42 7.06 14.72 7.14
N LEU A 43 7.19 13.47 7.59
CA LEU A 43 6.12 12.72 8.25
C LEU A 43 6.24 12.71 9.78
N LYS A 44 7.11 13.54 10.36
CA LYS A 44 7.37 13.55 11.79
C LYS A 44 6.10 13.71 12.63
N GLY A 45 5.88 12.72 13.53
CA GLY A 45 4.77 12.71 14.48
C GLY A 45 3.42 12.30 13.90
N LEU A 46 3.34 11.92 12.61
CA LEU A 46 2.16 11.25 12.06
C LEU A 46 2.13 9.79 12.52
N LYS A 47 0.98 9.34 12.99
CA LYS A 47 0.70 7.93 13.29
C LYS A 47 0.18 7.25 12.05
N LEU A 48 0.97 6.36 11.49
CA LEU A 48 0.63 5.64 10.25
C LEU A 48 0.39 4.17 10.53
N LEU A 49 -0.60 3.60 9.86
CA LEU A 49 -0.85 2.17 9.81
C LEU A 49 -0.54 1.64 8.42
N ASP A 50 0.35 0.66 8.33
CA ASP A 50 0.64 -0.11 7.10
C ASP A 50 -0.03 -1.49 7.20
N VAL A 51 -1.07 -1.71 6.40
CA VAL A 51 -1.90 -2.93 6.41
C VAL A 51 -1.46 -3.86 5.29
N GLY A 52 -1.06 -5.08 5.66
CA GLY A 52 -0.43 -6.03 4.76
C GLY A 52 1.01 -5.63 4.45
N CYS A 53 1.75 -5.27 5.51
CA CYS A 53 3.07 -4.67 5.37
C CYS A 53 4.13 -5.59 4.74
N GLY A 54 3.86 -6.89 4.62
CA GLY A 54 4.83 -7.85 4.12
C GLY A 54 6.15 -7.77 4.89
N GLY A 55 7.27 -7.76 4.18
CA GLY A 55 8.61 -7.62 4.76
C GLY A 55 8.96 -6.20 5.24
N GLY A 56 8.03 -5.24 5.21
CA GLY A 56 8.25 -3.88 5.69
C GLY A 56 8.75 -2.88 4.64
N LEU A 57 8.61 -3.22 3.35
CA LEU A 57 9.12 -2.40 2.24
C LEU A 57 8.51 -0.99 2.19
N ALA A 58 7.26 -0.80 2.62
CA ALA A 58 6.64 0.50 2.76
C ALA A 58 6.83 1.08 4.17
N SER A 59 6.73 0.27 5.21
CA SER A 59 6.83 0.68 6.60
C SER A 59 8.17 1.36 6.93
N GLU A 60 9.29 0.79 6.46
CA GLU A 60 10.62 1.33 6.80
C GLU A 60 10.90 2.71 6.19
N PRO A 61 10.65 2.97 4.88
CA PRO A 61 10.81 4.32 4.34
C PRO A 61 9.95 5.36 5.05
N LEU A 62 8.70 5.01 5.40
CA LEU A 62 7.81 5.91 6.13
C LEU A 62 8.33 6.25 7.53
N ASN A 63 8.87 5.26 8.25
CA ASN A 63 9.50 5.48 9.55
C ASN A 63 10.77 6.32 9.43
N ARG A 64 11.62 6.09 8.42
CA ARG A 64 12.83 6.92 8.15
C ARG A 64 12.48 8.38 7.88
N LEU A 65 11.28 8.66 7.31
CA LEU A 65 10.76 10.00 7.10
C LEU A 65 10.10 10.61 8.35
N GLY A 66 10.19 9.92 9.50
CA GLY A 66 9.80 10.42 10.82
C GLY A 66 8.40 10.01 11.29
N ALA A 67 7.69 9.16 10.56
CA ALA A 67 6.39 8.66 11.00
C ALA A 67 6.52 7.67 12.17
N ASP A 68 5.51 7.69 13.05
CA ASP A 68 5.25 6.64 14.03
C ASP A 68 4.43 5.53 13.35
N VAL A 69 5.11 4.44 12.99
CA VAL A 69 4.54 3.40 12.14
C VAL A 69 4.12 2.19 12.95
N THR A 70 2.84 1.84 12.88
CA THR A 70 2.32 0.51 13.18
C THR A 70 2.14 -0.24 11.86
N ALA A 71 2.63 -1.48 11.80
CA ALA A 71 2.59 -2.30 10.59
C ALA A 71 2.02 -3.68 10.91
N ILE A 72 1.02 -4.11 10.13
CA ILE A 72 0.34 -5.38 10.37
C ILE A 72 0.35 -6.27 9.15
N ASP A 73 0.42 -7.57 9.40
CA ASP A 73 0.27 -8.62 8.38
C ASP A 73 -0.36 -9.86 9.02
N ALA A 74 -1.04 -10.69 8.22
CA ALA A 74 -1.61 -11.95 8.68
C ALA A 74 -0.55 -13.04 8.91
N GLY A 75 0.58 -12.94 8.20
CA GLY A 75 1.67 -13.93 8.20
C GLY A 75 2.63 -13.74 9.36
N GLU A 76 2.70 -14.72 10.27
CA GLU A 76 3.63 -14.70 11.41
C GLU A 76 5.09 -14.61 10.95
N GLU A 77 5.48 -15.45 9.99
CA GLU A 77 6.84 -15.45 9.43
C GLU A 77 7.19 -14.12 8.77
N THR A 78 6.24 -13.52 8.08
CA THR A 78 6.38 -12.23 7.39
C THR A 78 6.66 -11.12 8.40
N ILE A 79 5.89 -11.05 9.47
CA ILE A 79 6.08 -10.10 10.58
C ILE A 79 7.43 -10.31 11.27
N ALA A 80 7.84 -11.56 11.51
CA ALA A 80 9.13 -11.85 12.13
C ALA A 80 10.31 -11.37 11.26
N VAL A 81 10.20 -11.52 9.94
CA VAL A 81 11.19 -11.01 8.97
C VAL A 81 11.25 -9.48 9.03
N ALA A 82 10.10 -8.81 8.89
CA ALA A 82 10.01 -7.35 8.91
C ALA A 82 10.58 -6.75 10.22
N ALA A 83 10.16 -7.28 11.36
CA ALA A 83 10.65 -6.85 12.68
C ALA A 83 12.15 -7.08 12.87
N THR A 84 12.69 -8.15 12.31
CA THR A 84 14.13 -8.44 12.37
C THR A 84 14.93 -7.45 11.54
N HIS A 85 14.49 -7.17 10.30
CA HIS A 85 15.18 -6.24 9.41
C HIS A 85 15.12 -4.81 9.94
N ALA A 86 13.97 -4.35 10.44
CA ALA A 86 13.82 -3.03 11.04
C ALA A 86 14.77 -2.83 12.24
N ARG A 87 14.87 -3.83 13.15
CA ARG A 87 15.81 -3.78 14.29
C ARG A 87 17.26 -3.70 13.82
N GLN A 88 17.66 -4.48 12.82
CA GLN A 88 19.00 -4.42 12.23
C GLN A 88 19.29 -3.06 11.59
N SER A 89 18.25 -2.43 11.02
CA SER A 89 18.31 -1.09 10.43
C SER A 89 18.17 0.06 11.43
N GLY A 90 18.03 -0.24 12.74
CA GLY A 90 17.89 0.77 13.80
C GLY A 90 16.56 1.54 13.75
N LEU A 91 15.50 0.93 13.19
CA LEU A 91 14.17 1.52 13.06
C LEU A 91 13.25 1.04 14.18
N ASP A 92 12.40 1.94 14.67
CA ASP A 92 11.39 1.67 15.69
C ASP A 92 9.99 1.62 15.02
N ILE A 93 9.57 0.42 14.65
CA ILE A 93 8.29 0.14 13.99
C ILE A 93 7.54 -0.90 14.80
N ASN A 94 6.26 -0.62 15.11
CA ASN A 94 5.41 -1.53 15.85
C ASN A 94 4.79 -2.57 14.90
N TYR A 95 5.48 -3.69 14.71
CA TYR A 95 4.99 -4.82 13.91
C TYR A 95 4.07 -5.73 14.73
N ARG A 96 2.88 -6.04 14.18
CA ARG A 96 1.88 -6.91 14.82
C ARG A 96 1.31 -7.91 13.81
N GLN A 97 1.26 -9.18 14.21
CA GLN A 97 0.53 -10.22 13.46
C GLN A 97 -0.95 -10.12 13.81
N CYS A 98 -1.72 -9.44 12.98
CA CYS A 98 -3.18 -9.36 13.11
C CYS A 98 -3.83 -8.86 11.83
N MET A 99 -5.16 -8.97 11.78
CA MET A 99 -5.99 -8.37 10.75
C MET A 99 -6.42 -6.95 11.16
N PRO A 100 -6.77 -6.05 10.20
CA PRO A 100 -7.21 -4.69 10.51
C PRO A 100 -8.47 -4.65 11.39
N GLU A 101 -9.37 -5.63 11.26
CA GLU A 101 -10.56 -5.76 12.11
C GLU A 101 -10.22 -5.89 13.59
N THR A 102 -9.09 -6.50 13.91
CA THR A 102 -8.61 -6.63 15.30
C THR A 102 -8.26 -5.26 15.87
N LEU A 103 -7.52 -4.43 15.12
CA LEU A 103 -7.17 -3.09 15.54
C LEU A 103 -8.39 -2.18 15.66
N ALA A 104 -9.35 -2.32 14.74
CA ALA A 104 -10.63 -1.58 14.78
C ALA A 104 -11.43 -1.97 16.03
N ALA A 105 -11.48 -3.25 16.40
CA ALA A 105 -12.13 -3.73 17.62
C ALA A 105 -11.42 -3.27 18.90
N GLU A 106 -10.11 -3.03 18.86
CA GLU A 106 -9.33 -2.42 19.95
C GLU A 106 -9.59 -0.90 20.07
N GLY A 107 -10.31 -0.28 19.13
CA GLY A 107 -10.59 1.16 19.12
C GLY A 107 -9.40 2.02 18.75
N LEU A 108 -8.40 1.46 18.05
CA LEU A 108 -7.26 2.21 17.58
C LEU A 108 -7.63 3.09 16.37
N SER A 109 -6.89 4.19 16.19
CA SER A 109 -7.03 5.06 15.03
C SER A 109 -5.69 5.71 14.67
N PHE A 110 -5.53 6.05 13.38
CA PHE A 110 -4.29 6.53 12.78
C PHE A 110 -4.56 7.76 11.92
N ASP A 111 -3.58 8.64 11.81
CA ASP A 111 -3.65 9.82 10.93
C ASP A 111 -3.74 9.39 9.47
N ALA A 112 -3.01 8.34 9.09
CA ALA A 112 -3.21 7.70 7.79
C ALA A 112 -3.13 6.19 7.87
N VAL A 113 -3.97 5.53 7.05
CA VAL A 113 -3.96 4.09 6.82
C VAL A 113 -3.49 3.84 5.39
N ILE A 114 -2.54 2.93 5.22
CA ILE A 114 -1.95 2.58 3.93
C ILE A 114 -2.17 1.08 3.71
N SER A 115 -2.63 0.69 2.52
CA SER A 115 -2.84 -0.71 2.14
C SER A 115 -2.47 -0.89 0.68
N LEU A 116 -1.34 -1.55 0.43
CA LEU A 116 -0.77 -1.74 -0.92
C LEU A 116 -0.74 -3.22 -1.29
N GLU A 117 -1.43 -3.59 -2.39
CA GLU A 117 -1.53 -4.95 -2.91
C GLU A 117 -2.12 -5.96 -1.89
N VAL A 118 -3.19 -5.56 -1.19
CA VAL A 118 -3.84 -6.39 -0.16
C VAL A 118 -5.29 -6.71 -0.51
N VAL A 119 -6.04 -5.73 -0.99
CA VAL A 119 -7.50 -5.83 -1.17
C VAL A 119 -7.91 -6.95 -2.13
N GLU A 120 -7.08 -7.32 -3.10
CA GLU A 120 -7.29 -8.44 -4.01
C GLU A 120 -7.11 -9.82 -3.36
N HIS A 121 -6.56 -9.86 -2.15
CA HIS A 121 -6.31 -11.11 -1.40
C HIS A 121 -7.32 -11.36 -0.29
N VAL A 122 -8.13 -10.35 0.09
CA VAL A 122 -9.12 -10.51 1.15
C VAL A 122 -10.33 -11.32 0.69
N THR A 123 -10.98 -11.97 1.64
CA THR A 123 -12.18 -12.80 1.38
C THR A 123 -13.42 -11.93 1.22
N ASP A 124 -13.57 -10.89 2.08
CA ASP A 124 -14.68 -9.95 2.06
C ASP A 124 -14.14 -8.52 1.97
N VAL A 125 -14.26 -7.95 0.76
CA VAL A 125 -13.77 -6.60 0.47
C VAL A 125 -14.55 -5.55 1.28
N ASN A 126 -15.86 -5.72 1.49
CA ASN A 126 -16.64 -4.73 2.22
C ASN A 126 -16.23 -4.70 3.70
N GLN A 127 -16.13 -5.86 4.35
CA GLN A 127 -15.66 -5.95 5.73
C GLN A 127 -14.26 -5.35 5.89
N PHE A 128 -13.37 -5.59 4.94
CA PHE A 128 -12.02 -5.02 4.94
C PHE A 128 -12.06 -3.49 4.84
N LEU A 129 -12.85 -2.93 3.92
CA LEU A 129 -13.00 -1.47 3.77
C LEU A 129 -13.66 -0.82 4.98
N ASP A 130 -14.64 -1.49 5.62
CA ASP A 130 -15.24 -1.05 6.88
C ASP A 130 -14.17 -0.94 7.98
N ALA A 131 -13.33 -1.96 8.13
CA ALA A 131 -12.25 -1.97 9.11
C ALA A 131 -11.22 -0.87 8.84
N LEU A 132 -10.74 -0.72 7.58
CA LEU A 132 -9.82 0.36 7.23
C LEU A 132 -10.40 1.73 7.54
N SER A 133 -11.68 1.95 7.20
CA SER A 133 -12.37 3.22 7.41
C SER A 133 -12.52 3.58 8.90
N ALA A 134 -12.73 2.57 9.76
CA ALA A 134 -12.82 2.75 11.21
C ALA A 134 -11.47 3.11 11.83
N LEU A 135 -10.37 2.69 11.21
CA LEU A 135 -9.00 2.97 11.68
C LEU A 135 -8.49 4.36 11.29
N VAL A 136 -9.17 5.08 10.38
CA VAL A 136 -8.79 6.43 9.98
C VAL A 136 -9.41 7.45 10.93
N THR A 137 -8.59 8.34 11.51
CA THR A 137 -9.07 9.47 12.32
C THR A 137 -10.02 10.39 11.52
N PRO A 138 -10.86 11.21 12.16
CA PRO A 138 -11.75 12.15 11.46
C PRO A 138 -11.03 13.05 10.45
N GLU A 139 -9.84 13.54 10.80
CA GLU A 139 -8.99 14.40 9.96
C GLU A 139 -7.99 13.61 9.12
N GLY A 140 -8.06 12.29 9.16
CA GLY A 140 -7.08 11.42 8.54
C GLY A 140 -7.41 11.04 7.10
N CYS A 141 -6.54 10.19 6.53
CA CYS A 141 -6.68 9.74 5.16
C CYS A 141 -6.39 8.23 4.99
N LEU A 142 -6.83 7.69 3.84
CA LEU A 142 -6.58 6.31 3.45
C LEU A 142 -5.90 6.31 2.08
N ILE A 143 -4.83 5.53 1.95
CA ILE A 143 -4.14 5.32 0.68
C ILE A 143 -4.17 3.84 0.35
N MET A 144 -4.67 3.51 -0.84
CA MET A 144 -4.76 2.14 -1.31
C MET A 144 -4.07 1.96 -2.66
N GLY A 145 -3.42 0.83 -2.84
CA GLY A 145 -2.84 0.42 -4.11
C GLY A 145 -3.28 -1.00 -4.45
N THR A 146 -3.65 -1.26 -5.72
CA THR A 146 -4.04 -2.60 -6.18
C THR A 146 -4.04 -2.70 -7.71
N ILE A 147 -4.22 -3.91 -8.21
CA ILE A 147 -4.36 -4.21 -9.64
C ILE A 147 -5.81 -3.94 -10.07
N ASN A 148 -5.97 -3.20 -11.18
CA ASN A 148 -7.29 -2.88 -11.71
C ASN A 148 -7.89 -4.06 -12.48
N ARG A 149 -9.19 -4.30 -12.36
CA ARG A 149 -9.91 -5.35 -13.12
C ARG A 149 -10.25 -4.90 -14.53
N THR A 150 -9.29 -4.99 -15.43
CA THR A 150 -9.40 -4.65 -16.85
C THR A 150 -8.86 -5.77 -17.75
N ILE A 151 -9.15 -5.73 -19.04
CA ILE A 151 -8.54 -6.65 -20.03
C ILE A 151 -7.04 -6.38 -20.13
N LYS A 152 -6.61 -5.12 -20.00
CA LYS A 152 -5.20 -4.73 -20.08
C LYS A 152 -4.41 -5.29 -18.89
N SER A 153 -4.97 -5.23 -17.66
CA SER A 153 -4.33 -5.82 -16.48
C SER A 153 -4.26 -7.34 -16.56
N LEU A 154 -5.32 -8.00 -17.09
CA LEU A 154 -5.30 -9.44 -17.33
C LEU A 154 -4.16 -9.84 -18.27
N ALA A 155 -4.02 -9.12 -19.39
CA ALA A 155 -2.94 -9.36 -20.35
C ALA A 155 -1.56 -9.11 -19.71
N PHE A 156 -1.42 -8.02 -18.94
CA PHE A 156 -0.15 -7.68 -18.28
C PHE A 156 0.19 -8.66 -17.16
N ALA A 157 -0.73 -8.94 -16.25
CA ALA A 157 -0.50 -9.81 -15.10
C ALA A 157 -0.26 -11.27 -15.52
N LYS A 158 -1.12 -11.83 -16.41
CA LYS A 158 -0.98 -13.22 -16.87
C LYS A 158 0.10 -13.39 -17.92
N ILE A 159 0.20 -12.52 -18.91
CA ILE A 159 1.07 -12.76 -20.06
C ILE A 159 2.44 -12.14 -19.85
N ALA A 160 2.49 -10.87 -19.46
CA ALA A 160 3.75 -10.18 -19.35
C ALA A 160 4.49 -10.57 -18.06
N ALA A 161 3.86 -10.44 -16.90
CA ALA A 161 4.54 -10.66 -15.62
C ALA A 161 4.85 -12.13 -15.34
N GLU A 162 3.92 -13.05 -15.66
CA GLU A 162 4.07 -14.48 -15.36
C GLU A 162 4.89 -15.21 -16.43
N TYR A 163 4.65 -14.97 -17.73
CA TYR A 163 5.21 -15.79 -18.80
C TYR A 163 6.37 -15.13 -19.54
N ILE A 164 6.34 -13.80 -19.75
CA ILE A 164 7.38 -13.10 -20.53
C ILE A 164 8.49 -12.62 -19.62
N LEU A 165 8.15 -11.84 -18.59
CA LEU A 165 9.12 -11.21 -17.70
C LEU A 165 9.52 -12.12 -16.54
N ARG A 166 8.69 -13.14 -16.25
CA ARG A 166 8.87 -14.09 -15.14
C ARG A 166 9.09 -13.41 -13.78
N TRP A 167 8.43 -12.28 -13.59
CA TRP A 167 8.53 -11.52 -12.34
C TRP A 167 7.84 -12.21 -11.18
N VAL A 168 6.76 -12.95 -11.47
CA VAL A 168 5.98 -13.72 -10.48
C VAL A 168 5.67 -15.12 -11.03
N PRO A 169 5.44 -16.13 -10.17
CA PRO A 169 5.03 -17.46 -10.59
C PRO A 169 3.70 -17.45 -11.36
N ALA A 170 3.54 -18.38 -12.30
CA ALA A 170 2.28 -18.53 -13.04
C ALA A 170 1.14 -18.88 -12.09
N GLY A 171 -0.02 -18.21 -12.26
CA GLY A 171 -1.20 -18.41 -11.41
C GLY A 171 -1.21 -17.60 -10.12
N THR A 172 -0.27 -16.69 -9.92
CA THR A 172 -0.23 -15.82 -8.74
C THR A 172 -1.44 -14.89 -8.65
N HIS A 173 -2.01 -14.48 -9.80
CA HIS A 173 -3.09 -13.50 -9.84
C HIS A 173 -4.40 -14.11 -10.36
N ASP A 174 -5.46 -14.04 -9.56
CA ASP A 174 -6.84 -14.30 -9.98
C ASP A 174 -7.51 -12.98 -10.41
N TRP A 175 -7.72 -12.80 -11.71
CA TRP A 175 -8.33 -11.59 -12.27
C TRP A 175 -9.71 -11.26 -11.67
N ASN A 176 -10.47 -12.25 -11.22
CA ASN A 176 -11.79 -12.04 -10.62
C ASN A 176 -11.69 -11.30 -9.27
N LYS A 177 -10.53 -11.38 -8.62
CA LYS A 177 -10.23 -10.70 -7.35
C LYS A 177 -9.69 -9.29 -7.51
N PHE A 178 -9.34 -8.88 -8.73
CA PHE A 178 -8.89 -7.51 -8.99
C PHE A 178 -10.03 -6.53 -8.74
N VAL A 179 -9.71 -5.36 -8.21
CA VAL A 179 -10.70 -4.38 -7.75
C VAL A 179 -10.65 -3.12 -8.61
N ARG A 180 -11.81 -2.64 -9.05
CA ARG A 180 -11.89 -1.39 -9.83
C ARG A 180 -11.87 -0.19 -8.90
N PRO A 181 -11.35 0.97 -9.35
CA PRO A 181 -11.40 2.21 -8.57
C PRO A 181 -12.83 2.58 -8.11
N SER A 182 -13.83 2.33 -8.97
CA SER A 182 -15.23 2.58 -8.65
C SER A 182 -15.79 1.68 -7.53
N GLU A 183 -15.28 0.45 -7.41
CA GLU A 183 -15.69 -0.48 -6.35
C GLU A 183 -15.14 -0.03 -5.00
N LEU A 184 -13.85 0.39 -4.94
CA LEU A 184 -13.28 1.01 -3.73
C LEU A 184 -14.03 2.28 -3.35
N ALA A 185 -14.28 3.18 -4.32
CA ALA A 185 -15.02 4.42 -4.07
C ALA A 185 -16.42 4.17 -3.52
N ASN A 186 -17.13 3.18 -4.06
CA ASN A 186 -18.47 2.84 -3.60
C ASN A 186 -18.46 2.21 -2.20
N GLY A 187 -17.46 1.38 -1.87
CA GLY A 187 -17.32 0.80 -0.54
C GLY A 187 -16.91 1.81 0.53
N LEU A 188 -16.08 2.81 0.17
CA LEU A 188 -15.56 3.81 1.11
C LEU A 188 -16.48 5.03 1.31
N ARG A 189 -17.32 5.35 0.31
CA ARG A 189 -18.25 6.50 0.38
C ARG A 189 -19.22 6.48 1.56
N PRO A 190 -19.80 5.33 1.98
CA PRO A 190 -20.65 5.29 3.16
C PRO A 190 -19.94 5.73 4.45
N HIS A 191 -18.61 5.63 4.51
CA HIS A 191 -17.77 6.07 5.62
C HIS A 191 -17.27 7.51 5.46
N GLY A 192 -17.75 8.23 4.44
CA GLY A 192 -17.36 9.62 4.16
C GLY A 192 -15.99 9.77 3.50
N LEU A 193 -15.37 8.68 3.04
CA LEU A 193 -14.08 8.69 2.35
C LEU A 193 -14.29 8.75 0.84
N ASP A 194 -13.94 9.89 0.24
CA ASP A 194 -14.02 10.12 -1.20
C ASP A 194 -12.62 10.09 -1.85
N ILE A 195 -12.55 9.61 -3.10
CA ILE A 195 -11.31 9.67 -3.89
C ILE A 195 -10.95 11.16 -4.12
N LYS A 196 -9.73 11.52 -3.76
CA LYS A 196 -9.15 12.86 -4.02
C LYS A 196 -8.11 12.83 -5.12
N SER A 197 -7.37 11.72 -5.22
CA SER A 197 -6.36 11.52 -6.28
C SER A 197 -6.27 10.04 -6.64
N ILE A 198 -5.99 9.77 -7.91
CA ILE A 198 -5.70 8.43 -8.41
C ILE A 198 -4.61 8.51 -9.48
N LYS A 199 -3.62 7.62 -9.39
CA LYS A 199 -2.54 7.49 -10.38
C LYS A 199 -2.27 6.02 -10.66
N GLY A 200 -1.87 5.71 -11.88
CA GLY A 200 -1.32 4.41 -12.23
C GLY A 200 0.19 4.38 -12.02
N THR A 201 0.75 3.19 -11.86
CA THR A 201 2.20 2.99 -12.00
C THR A 201 2.48 2.40 -13.38
N VAL A 202 3.28 3.10 -14.17
CA VAL A 202 3.54 2.75 -15.57
C VAL A 202 4.99 2.31 -15.72
N TYR A 203 5.18 1.09 -16.24
CA TYR A 203 6.51 0.58 -16.54
C TYR A 203 6.98 1.04 -17.90
N ASN A 204 8.16 1.62 -17.98
CA ASN A 204 8.80 2.00 -19.23
C ASN A 204 9.74 0.90 -19.70
N LEU A 205 9.35 0.17 -20.74
CA LEU A 205 10.14 -0.94 -21.31
C LEU A 205 11.49 -0.49 -21.90
N ALA A 206 11.65 0.79 -22.26
CA ALA A 206 12.86 1.27 -22.90
C ALA A 206 14.03 1.46 -21.92
N ASN A 207 13.76 1.88 -20.69
CA ASN A 207 14.76 2.14 -19.65
C ASN A 207 14.62 1.27 -18.40
N GLY A 208 13.54 0.47 -18.31
CA GLY A 208 13.32 -0.43 -17.18
C GLY A 208 12.80 0.25 -15.91
N ASP A 209 12.33 1.50 -15.99
CA ASP A 209 11.90 2.27 -14.84
C ASP A 209 10.37 2.30 -14.68
N TRP A 210 9.92 2.41 -13.44
CA TRP A 210 8.54 2.72 -13.09
C TRP A 210 8.35 4.23 -12.89
N ARG A 211 7.15 4.73 -13.20
CA ARG A 211 6.77 6.13 -12.94
C ARG A 211 5.29 6.24 -12.61
N LEU A 212 4.89 7.29 -11.92
CA LEU A 212 3.49 7.69 -11.81
C LEU A 212 2.97 8.20 -13.16
N GLY A 213 1.71 7.89 -13.45
CA GLY A 213 1.03 8.32 -14.67
C GLY A 213 -0.48 8.31 -14.51
N ASP A 214 -1.19 8.81 -15.53
CA ASP A 214 -2.65 8.87 -15.53
C ASP A 214 -3.31 7.56 -16.03
N ASP A 215 -2.51 6.64 -16.59
CA ASP A 215 -3.01 5.34 -17.06
C ASP A 215 -3.17 4.37 -15.87
N THR A 216 -4.38 4.26 -15.39
CA THR A 216 -4.79 3.35 -14.31
C THR A 216 -5.28 2.00 -14.80
N ALA A 217 -5.09 1.68 -16.08
CA ALA A 217 -5.69 0.49 -16.67
C ALA A 217 -5.06 -0.84 -16.20
N VAL A 218 -3.83 -0.84 -15.68
CA VAL A 218 -3.17 -2.05 -15.14
C VAL A 218 -3.28 -2.11 -13.63
N ASN A 219 -2.79 -1.08 -12.97
CA ASN A 219 -2.79 -0.91 -11.51
C ASN A 219 -3.07 0.55 -11.18
N TYR A 220 -3.33 0.81 -9.91
CA TYR A 220 -3.50 2.18 -9.45
C TYR A 220 -3.18 2.34 -7.97
N LEU A 221 -2.82 3.56 -7.63
CA LEU A 221 -2.74 4.09 -6.27
C LEU A 221 -3.85 5.12 -6.12
N ALA A 222 -4.65 5.02 -5.08
CA ALA A 222 -5.77 5.92 -4.82
C ALA A 222 -5.65 6.50 -3.41
N TYR A 223 -5.82 7.81 -3.31
CA TYR A 223 -5.85 8.55 -2.07
C TYR A 223 -7.27 9.01 -1.77
N PHE A 224 -7.72 8.73 -0.55
CA PHE A 224 -9.05 9.04 -0.04
C PHE A 224 -8.94 9.90 1.22
N SER A 225 -9.83 10.87 1.36
CA SER A 225 -10.03 11.60 2.61
C SER A 225 -11.48 11.99 2.80
N ARG A 226 -11.85 12.33 4.01
CA ARG A 226 -13.17 12.90 4.29
C ARG A 226 -13.27 14.30 3.71
N GLN A 227 -14.49 14.77 3.44
CA GLN A 227 -14.71 16.16 3.07
C GLN A 227 -14.43 17.03 4.31
N GLN A 228 -13.53 17.97 4.17
CA GLN A 228 -13.35 19.02 5.18
C GLN A 228 -14.55 19.99 5.05
N HIS A 229 -15.31 20.14 6.11
CA HIS A 229 -16.41 21.08 6.20
C HIS A 229 -15.92 22.47 6.57
#